data_f372e13d2a41018387f409c4e1061d58
#
_entry.id   f372e13d2a41018387f409c4e1061d58
#
_cell.length_a   1.000
_cell.length_b   1.000
_cell.length_c   1.000
_cell.angle_alpha   90.00
_cell.angle_beta   90.00
_cell.angle_gamma   90.00
#
_symmetry.space_group_name_H-M   'P 1'
#
loop_
_entity.id
_entity.type
_entity.pdbx_description
1 polymer ?
#
loop_
_entity_poly.entity_id
_entity_poly.type
_entity_poly.pdbx_seq_one_letter_code
_entity_poly.pdbx_strand_id
1 'polypeptide(L)'
;MLLPSSLIAAPQSTPATDHDLAYSLGASLGERLRTEVPDLQLDALIDGLRQAYQNKPLALSKERMAAILSEHESQANEAAVQAQTEQLLSAEKRFMATERAKPGVRELAEGILVSELQNGTGSKPKAGGKVQVRYVGKLPDGTVFDQNQQAQWFNLDSVIEGWQVALPQMATGSKWRLVIPSAQAYGADGAGDLIAPYTPLVFEIELLGVAD
;
A
#
# COMPACT_ATOMS: atom_id res chain seq x y z
N MET A 1 -65.91 21.83 -12.08
CA MET A 1 -64.91 22.85 -11.72
C MET A 1 -63.55 22.23 -11.92
N LEU A 2 -62.95 22.45 -13.11
CA LEU A 2 -61.67 21.84 -13.51
C LEU A 2 -60.58 22.88 -13.27
N LEU A 3 -59.59 22.53 -12.46
CA LEU A 3 -58.40 23.34 -12.21
C LEU A 3 -57.39 23.12 -13.35
N PRO A 4 -56.76 24.18 -13.87
CA PRO A 4 -55.72 24.01 -14.90
C PRO A 4 -54.40 23.56 -14.26
N SER A 5 -53.85 22.45 -14.77
CA SER A 5 -52.48 22.00 -14.47
C SER A 5 -51.49 22.95 -15.13
N SER A 6 -50.76 23.71 -14.32
CA SER A 6 -49.62 24.51 -14.77
C SER A 6 -48.46 23.60 -15.11
N LEU A 7 -48.17 23.42 -16.40
CA LEU A 7 -46.88 22.86 -16.85
C LEU A 7 -45.78 23.86 -16.51
N ILE A 8 -44.90 23.46 -15.56
CA ILE A 8 -43.64 24.15 -15.34
C ILE A 8 -42.70 23.71 -16.47
N ALA A 9 -42.45 24.64 -17.40
CA ALA A 9 -41.47 24.44 -18.46
C ALA A 9 -40.06 24.31 -17.82
N ALA A 10 -39.35 23.22 -18.11
CA ALA A 10 -37.95 23.07 -17.74
C ALA A 10 -37.13 24.21 -18.36
N PRO A 11 -36.09 24.73 -17.68
CA PRO A 11 -35.24 25.76 -18.23
C PRO A 11 -34.58 25.25 -19.51
N GLN A 12 -34.85 25.88 -20.62
CA GLN A 12 -34.18 25.60 -21.90
C GLN A 12 -32.76 26.12 -21.78
N SER A 13 -31.76 25.20 -21.85
CA SER A 13 -30.35 25.57 -21.95
C SER A 13 -30.16 26.33 -23.25
N THR A 14 -29.75 27.59 -23.19
CA THR A 14 -29.24 28.34 -24.35
C THR A 14 -28.06 27.57 -24.95
N PRO A 15 -27.99 27.44 -26.30
CA PRO A 15 -26.83 26.80 -26.92
C PRO A 15 -25.55 27.55 -26.56
N ALA A 16 -24.54 26.79 -26.16
CA ALA A 16 -23.23 27.34 -25.78
C ALA A 16 -22.64 28.13 -26.99
N THR A 17 -22.11 29.32 -26.74
CA THR A 17 -21.38 30.08 -27.73
C THR A 17 -19.93 29.60 -27.85
N ASP A 18 -19.25 29.94 -28.96
CA ASP A 18 -17.80 29.64 -29.10
C ASP A 18 -16.99 30.27 -27.97
N HIS A 19 -17.42 31.39 -27.45
CA HIS A 19 -16.83 32.04 -26.28
C HIS A 19 -17.00 31.18 -25.02
N ASP A 20 -18.21 30.66 -24.77
CA ASP A 20 -18.51 29.84 -23.60
C ASP A 20 -17.71 28.53 -23.62
N LEU A 21 -17.55 27.92 -24.80
CA LEU A 21 -16.72 26.75 -24.99
C LEU A 21 -15.26 27.05 -24.67
N ALA A 22 -14.71 28.14 -25.22
CA ALA A 22 -13.31 28.53 -24.99
C ALA A 22 -13.06 28.84 -23.51
N TYR A 23 -13.96 29.56 -22.85
CA TYR A 23 -13.88 29.87 -21.44
C TYR A 23 -13.93 28.59 -20.59
N SER A 24 -14.86 27.67 -20.89
CA SER A 24 -15.00 26.40 -20.16
C SER A 24 -13.76 25.52 -20.29
N LEU A 25 -13.14 25.45 -21.47
CA LEU A 25 -11.86 24.73 -21.66
C LEU A 25 -10.75 25.35 -20.82
N GLY A 26 -10.65 26.69 -20.81
CA GLY A 26 -9.65 27.38 -20.00
C GLY A 26 -9.87 27.19 -18.50
N ALA A 27 -11.11 27.27 -18.03
CA ALA A 27 -11.46 27.05 -16.62
C ALA A 27 -11.15 25.62 -16.17
N SER A 28 -11.56 24.62 -16.95
CA SER A 28 -11.27 23.20 -16.67
C SER A 28 -9.77 22.91 -16.65
N LEU A 29 -9.01 23.47 -17.60
CA LEU A 29 -7.54 23.34 -17.60
C LEU A 29 -6.93 23.98 -16.35
N GLY A 30 -7.38 25.18 -15.98
CA GLY A 30 -6.90 25.91 -14.82
C GLY A 30 -7.16 25.17 -13.50
N GLU A 31 -8.35 24.56 -13.34
CA GLU A 31 -8.68 23.76 -12.16
C GLU A 31 -7.76 22.53 -12.02
N ARG A 32 -7.51 21.84 -13.13
CA ARG A 32 -6.59 20.69 -13.14
C ARG A 32 -5.16 21.11 -12.82
N LEU A 33 -4.63 22.13 -13.50
CA LEU A 33 -3.27 22.61 -13.30
C LEU A 33 -3.03 23.14 -11.88
N ARG A 34 -4.05 23.74 -11.24
CA ARG A 34 -3.92 24.19 -9.85
C ARG A 34 -3.62 23.02 -8.90
N THR A 35 -4.13 21.82 -9.20
CA THR A 35 -3.90 20.62 -8.39
C THR A 35 -2.59 19.93 -8.76
N GLU A 36 -2.28 19.85 -10.06
CA GLU A 36 -1.11 19.12 -10.57
C GLU A 36 0.18 19.93 -10.44
N VAL A 37 0.10 21.27 -10.59
CA VAL A 37 1.26 22.19 -10.57
C VAL A 37 0.89 23.45 -9.77
N PRO A 38 0.84 23.39 -8.43
CA PRO A 38 0.28 24.46 -7.58
C PRO A 38 0.98 25.82 -7.70
N ASP A 39 2.29 25.86 -8.00
CA ASP A 39 3.08 27.08 -8.10
C ASP A 39 3.33 27.52 -9.55
N LEU A 40 2.44 27.12 -10.48
CA LEU A 40 2.56 27.42 -11.89
C LEU A 40 2.50 28.92 -12.18
N GLN A 41 3.47 29.42 -12.95
CA GLN A 41 3.46 30.80 -13.44
C GLN A 41 2.44 30.94 -14.56
N LEU A 42 1.24 31.43 -14.21
CA LEU A 42 0.09 31.46 -15.11
C LEU A 42 0.33 32.32 -16.36
N ASP A 43 1.03 33.44 -16.23
CA ASP A 43 1.33 34.32 -17.37
C ASP A 43 2.22 33.60 -18.41
N ALA A 44 3.23 32.88 -17.97
CA ALA A 44 4.09 32.10 -18.84
C ALA A 44 3.33 30.94 -19.54
N LEU A 45 2.39 30.29 -18.85
CA LEU A 45 1.49 29.29 -19.44
C LEU A 45 0.63 29.93 -20.55
N ILE A 46 -0.01 31.07 -20.26
CA ILE A 46 -0.86 31.79 -21.22
C ILE A 46 -0.08 32.19 -22.44
N ASP A 47 1.15 32.69 -22.27
CA ASP A 47 1.99 33.10 -23.38
C ASP A 47 2.43 31.92 -24.26
N GLY A 48 2.82 30.79 -23.65
CA GLY A 48 3.15 29.57 -24.37
C GLY A 48 1.95 29.05 -25.15
N LEU A 49 0.75 28.97 -24.49
CA LEU A 49 -0.48 28.56 -25.13
C LEU A 49 -0.84 29.47 -26.32
N ARG A 50 -0.75 30.80 -26.16
CA ARG A 50 -1.05 31.77 -27.19
C ARG A 50 -0.10 31.65 -28.40
N GLN A 51 1.19 31.50 -28.14
CA GLN A 51 2.20 31.34 -29.20
C GLN A 51 1.96 30.04 -29.97
N ALA A 52 1.77 28.94 -29.27
CA ALA A 52 1.50 27.63 -29.89
C ALA A 52 0.20 27.62 -30.72
N TYR A 53 -0.89 28.13 -30.15
CA TYR A 53 -2.20 28.17 -30.81
C TYR A 53 -2.18 29.05 -32.09
N GLN A 54 -1.42 30.16 -32.08
CA GLN A 54 -1.29 31.06 -33.21
C GLN A 54 -0.17 30.65 -34.18
N ASN A 55 0.44 29.49 -34.00
CA ASN A 55 1.59 29.03 -34.80
C ASN A 55 2.73 30.05 -34.89
N LYS A 56 2.97 30.75 -33.79
CA LYS A 56 4.09 31.70 -33.65
C LYS A 56 5.35 30.97 -33.16
N PRO A 57 6.56 31.57 -33.38
CA PRO A 57 7.79 31.05 -32.79
C PRO A 57 7.65 30.92 -31.26
N LEU A 58 8.04 29.78 -30.75
CA LEU A 58 8.03 29.49 -29.32
C LEU A 58 9.31 30.05 -28.67
N ALA A 59 9.22 30.49 -27.42
CA ALA A 59 10.33 30.98 -26.64
C ALA A 59 11.40 29.93 -26.31
N LEU A 60 10.98 28.63 -26.27
CA LEU A 60 11.86 27.50 -26.02
C LEU A 60 11.85 26.53 -27.20
N SER A 61 12.99 25.86 -27.45
CA SER A 61 13.03 24.79 -28.44
C SER A 61 12.21 23.59 -28.02
N LYS A 62 11.78 22.75 -28.98
CA LYS A 62 11.02 21.55 -28.70
C LYS A 62 11.78 20.58 -27.80
N GLU A 63 13.09 20.45 -28.00
CA GLU A 63 13.97 19.59 -27.20
C GLU A 63 14.06 20.10 -25.75
N ARG A 64 14.17 21.43 -25.56
CA ARG A 64 14.21 22.02 -24.22
C ARG A 64 12.86 21.83 -23.47
N MET A 65 11.75 22.04 -24.15
CA MET A 65 10.42 21.82 -23.59
C MET A 65 10.24 20.35 -23.19
N ALA A 66 10.61 19.41 -24.07
CA ALA A 66 10.53 17.98 -23.78
C ALA A 66 11.37 17.58 -22.56
N ALA A 67 12.60 18.10 -22.46
CA ALA A 67 13.47 17.83 -21.32
C ALA A 67 12.87 18.36 -19.99
N ILE A 68 12.34 19.59 -19.97
CA ILE A 68 11.70 20.17 -18.79
C ILE A 68 10.48 19.38 -18.36
N LEU A 69 9.62 18.99 -19.31
CA LEU A 69 8.41 18.22 -19.01
C LEU A 69 8.75 16.81 -18.49
N SER A 70 9.72 16.15 -19.11
CA SER A 70 10.18 14.82 -18.66
C SER A 70 10.80 14.87 -17.25
N GLU A 71 11.60 15.91 -16.96
CA GLU A 71 12.17 16.08 -15.62
C GLU A 71 11.07 16.31 -14.57
N HIS A 72 10.11 17.18 -14.86
CA HIS A 72 8.98 17.45 -13.98
C HIS A 72 8.14 16.19 -13.72
N GLU A 73 7.86 15.39 -14.76
CA GLU A 73 7.11 14.14 -14.65
C GLU A 73 7.87 13.11 -13.80
N SER A 74 9.19 13.00 -13.98
CA SER A 74 10.03 12.12 -13.16
C SER A 74 10.00 12.52 -11.68
N GLN A 75 10.16 13.80 -11.37
CA GLN A 75 10.10 14.31 -9.99
C GLN A 75 8.73 14.09 -9.35
N ALA A 76 7.64 14.30 -10.11
CA ALA A 76 6.29 14.05 -9.62
C ALA A 76 6.05 12.56 -9.31
N ASN A 77 6.55 11.66 -10.16
CA ASN A 77 6.48 10.22 -9.95
C ASN A 77 7.29 9.79 -8.72
N GLU A 78 8.50 10.28 -8.57
CA GLU A 78 9.35 9.98 -7.41
C GLU A 78 8.69 10.45 -6.10
N ALA A 79 8.13 11.66 -6.08
CA ALA A 79 7.40 12.19 -4.93
C ALA A 79 6.15 11.35 -4.60
N ALA A 80 5.40 10.90 -5.61
CA ALA A 80 4.24 10.06 -5.43
C ALA A 80 4.62 8.68 -4.85
N VAL A 81 5.67 8.05 -5.35
CA VAL A 81 6.20 6.77 -4.83
C VAL A 81 6.67 6.93 -3.38
N GLN A 82 7.39 8.00 -3.08
CA GLN A 82 7.83 8.28 -1.71
C GLN A 82 6.64 8.48 -0.76
N ALA A 83 5.65 9.28 -1.13
CA ALA A 83 4.46 9.51 -0.32
C ALA A 83 3.69 8.21 -0.07
N GLN A 84 3.55 7.37 -1.08
CA GLN A 84 2.93 6.05 -0.94
C GLN A 84 3.70 5.14 0.02
N THR A 85 5.03 5.10 -0.10
CA THR A 85 5.90 4.33 0.78
C THR A 85 5.77 4.78 2.24
N GLU A 86 5.78 6.10 2.49
CA GLU A 86 5.60 6.66 3.83
C GLU A 86 4.23 6.31 4.43
N GLN A 87 3.17 6.31 3.62
CA GLN A 87 1.83 5.88 4.04
C GLN A 87 1.80 4.41 4.46
N LEU A 88 2.43 3.51 3.69
CA LEU A 88 2.49 2.08 3.98
C LEU A 88 3.29 1.81 5.26
N LEU A 89 4.47 2.40 5.41
CA LEU A 89 5.28 2.28 6.63
C LEU A 89 4.55 2.84 7.86
N SER A 90 3.84 3.95 7.71
CA SER A 90 3.03 4.52 8.78
C SER A 90 1.86 3.60 9.17
N ALA A 91 1.23 2.94 8.20
CA ALA A 91 0.17 1.95 8.45
C ALA A 91 0.71 0.73 9.19
N GLU A 92 1.85 0.18 8.76
CA GLU A 92 2.54 -0.90 9.46
C GLU A 92 2.87 -0.53 10.91
N LYS A 93 3.49 0.64 11.10
CA LYS A 93 3.85 1.14 12.45
C LYS A 93 2.63 1.23 13.38
N ARG A 94 1.51 1.74 12.88
CA ARG A 94 0.26 1.81 13.67
C ARG A 94 -0.28 0.42 13.99
N PHE A 95 -0.28 -0.49 13.03
CA PHE A 95 -0.72 -1.86 13.24
C PHE A 95 0.14 -2.57 14.29
N MET A 96 1.46 -2.53 14.16
CA MET A 96 2.39 -3.14 15.12
C MET A 96 2.24 -2.53 16.52
N ALA A 97 2.05 -1.22 16.65
CA ALA A 97 1.80 -0.57 17.92
C ALA A 97 0.49 -1.05 18.56
N THR A 98 -0.58 -1.20 17.78
CA THR A 98 -1.87 -1.72 18.25
C THR A 98 -1.75 -3.17 18.73
N GLU A 99 -1.05 -4.01 17.98
CA GLU A 99 -0.82 -5.41 18.33
C GLU A 99 0.04 -5.55 19.59
N ARG A 100 1.08 -4.74 19.73
CA ARG A 100 1.97 -4.72 20.92
C ARG A 100 1.22 -4.36 22.20
N ALA A 101 0.21 -3.50 22.10
CA ALA A 101 -0.58 -3.05 23.26
C ALA A 101 -1.60 -4.09 23.75
N LYS A 102 -1.81 -5.19 23.04
CA LYS A 102 -2.78 -6.23 23.44
C LYS A 102 -2.28 -7.00 24.66
N PRO A 103 -3.19 -7.38 25.58
CA PRO A 103 -2.83 -8.19 26.75
C PRO A 103 -2.17 -9.52 26.36
N GLY A 104 -1.11 -9.91 27.11
CA GLY A 104 -0.41 -11.17 26.90
C GLY A 104 0.52 -11.20 25.70
N VAL A 105 0.70 -10.08 25.00
CA VAL A 105 1.69 -9.94 23.93
C VAL A 105 3.05 -9.66 24.53
N ARG A 106 4.06 -10.40 24.07
CA ARG A 106 5.48 -10.13 24.32
C ARG A 106 6.21 -9.91 23.01
N GLU A 107 7.31 -9.22 23.07
CA GLU A 107 8.16 -8.93 21.90
C GLU A 107 9.41 -9.83 21.90
N LEU A 108 9.72 -10.41 20.76
CA LEU A 108 10.96 -11.11 20.48
C LEU A 108 11.95 -10.17 19.80
N ALA A 109 13.11 -10.70 19.42
CA ALA A 109 14.04 -9.98 18.57
C ALA A 109 13.38 -9.51 17.28
N GLU A 110 13.95 -8.48 16.65
CA GLU A 110 13.52 -7.93 15.35
C GLU A 110 12.06 -7.40 15.37
N GLY A 111 11.51 -7.07 16.54
CA GLY A 111 10.16 -6.50 16.65
C GLY A 111 9.01 -7.49 16.44
N ILE A 112 9.29 -8.80 16.43
CA ILE A 112 8.28 -9.84 16.27
C ILE A 112 7.46 -9.93 17.55
N LEU A 113 6.11 -9.89 17.43
CA LEU A 113 5.21 -9.97 18.56
C LEU A 113 4.63 -11.37 18.68
N VAL A 114 4.52 -11.85 19.90
CA VAL A 114 4.05 -13.20 20.23
C VAL A 114 2.94 -13.16 21.26
N SER A 115 1.89 -13.94 21.03
CA SER A 115 0.91 -14.35 22.03
C SER A 115 0.88 -15.87 22.11
N GLU A 116 1.09 -16.42 23.29
CA GLU A 116 1.02 -17.85 23.51
C GLU A 116 -0.44 -18.28 23.69
N LEU A 117 -0.99 -18.99 22.70
CA LEU A 117 -2.38 -19.47 22.73
C LEU A 117 -2.50 -20.81 23.44
N GLN A 118 -1.41 -21.62 23.37
CA GLN A 118 -1.31 -22.91 24.04
C GLN A 118 0.17 -23.18 24.36
N ASN A 119 0.43 -23.64 25.58
CA ASN A 119 1.78 -24.04 26.01
C ASN A 119 2.07 -25.46 25.53
N GLY A 120 3.29 -25.65 25.01
CA GLY A 120 3.86 -26.95 24.70
C GLY A 120 4.88 -27.36 25.77
N THR A 121 5.13 -28.66 25.87
CA THR A 121 6.11 -29.24 26.81
C THR A 121 7.20 -30.07 26.13
N GLY A 122 7.13 -30.20 24.80
CA GLY A 122 8.10 -30.99 24.04
C GLY A 122 9.39 -30.25 23.72
N SER A 123 10.21 -30.86 22.88
CA SER A 123 11.49 -30.30 22.45
C SER A 123 11.30 -29.03 21.61
N LYS A 124 12.31 -28.16 21.67
CA LYS A 124 12.38 -26.96 20.82
C LYS A 124 13.21 -27.26 19.56
N PRO A 125 12.89 -26.62 18.42
CA PRO A 125 13.70 -26.73 17.22
C PRO A 125 15.10 -26.18 17.45
N LYS A 126 16.09 -26.80 16.81
CA LYS A 126 17.42 -26.20 16.68
C LYS A 126 17.48 -25.28 15.47
N ALA A 127 18.41 -24.32 15.47
CA ALA A 127 18.70 -23.51 14.31
C ALA A 127 19.05 -24.40 13.10
N GLY A 128 18.50 -24.12 11.93
CA GLY A 128 18.67 -24.92 10.71
C GLY A 128 17.97 -26.27 10.70
N GLY A 129 17.29 -26.66 11.78
CA GLY A 129 16.51 -27.90 11.85
C GLY A 129 15.20 -27.84 11.08
N LYS A 130 14.42 -28.93 11.15
CA LYS A 130 13.11 -29.02 10.52
C LYS A 130 12.00 -28.94 11.57
N VAL A 131 10.91 -28.30 11.18
CA VAL A 131 9.72 -28.15 12.00
C VAL A 131 8.50 -28.72 11.29
N GLN A 132 7.66 -29.42 12.04
CA GLN A 132 6.34 -29.84 11.55
C GLN A 132 5.30 -28.96 12.18
N VAL A 133 4.57 -28.23 11.34
CA VAL A 133 3.59 -27.22 11.79
C VAL A 133 2.26 -27.35 11.06
N ARG A 134 1.21 -26.85 11.70
CA ARG A 134 -0.03 -26.36 11.07
C ARG A 134 -0.04 -24.85 11.24
N TYR A 135 -0.55 -24.14 10.25
CA TYR A 135 -0.60 -22.69 10.35
C TYR A 135 -1.72 -22.07 9.53
N VAL A 136 -2.05 -20.84 9.90
CA VAL A 136 -2.87 -19.90 9.11
C VAL A 136 -2.17 -18.57 9.11
N GLY A 137 -1.86 -18.06 7.92
CA GLY A 137 -1.29 -16.75 7.66
C GLY A 137 -2.35 -15.75 7.21
N LYS A 138 -2.41 -14.60 7.86
CA LYS A 138 -3.41 -13.54 7.63
C LYS A 138 -2.74 -12.19 7.43
N LEU A 139 -3.33 -11.38 6.59
CA LEU A 139 -3.04 -9.95 6.46
C LEU A 139 -3.58 -9.17 7.68
N PRO A 140 -3.20 -7.90 7.87
CA PRO A 140 -3.69 -7.08 8.97
C PRO A 140 -5.22 -6.93 9.03
N ASP A 141 -5.90 -7.01 7.91
CA ASP A 141 -7.37 -6.96 7.80
C ASP A 141 -8.06 -8.29 8.10
N GLY A 142 -7.28 -9.35 8.37
CA GLY A 142 -7.78 -10.70 8.64
C GLY A 142 -7.93 -11.59 7.41
N THR A 143 -7.67 -11.09 6.20
CA THR A 143 -7.68 -11.90 4.98
C THR A 143 -6.62 -12.99 5.06
N VAL A 144 -7.03 -14.25 4.84
CA VAL A 144 -6.11 -15.39 4.79
C VAL A 144 -5.38 -15.39 3.45
N PHE A 145 -4.06 -15.29 3.49
CA PHE A 145 -3.23 -15.35 2.29
C PHE A 145 -2.59 -16.72 2.08
N ASP A 146 -2.36 -17.46 3.17
CA ASP A 146 -1.79 -18.80 3.13
C ASP A 146 -2.23 -19.60 4.35
N GLN A 147 -2.44 -20.89 4.19
CA GLN A 147 -2.75 -21.79 5.31
C GLN A 147 -2.42 -23.24 4.98
N ASN A 148 -2.03 -23.98 5.99
CA ASN A 148 -1.95 -25.43 5.92
C ASN A 148 -2.49 -26.05 7.22
N GLN A 149 -3.65 -26.68 7.11
CA GLN A 149 -4.30 -27.37 8.24
C GLN A 149 -3.83 -28.82 8.42
N GLN A 150 -3.08 -29.36 7.46
CA GLN A 150 -2.40 -30.64 7.61
C GLN A 150 -0.98 -30.40 8.11
N ALA A 151 -0.45 -31.32 8.93
CA ALA A 151 0.90 -31.24 9.43
C ALA A 151 1.90 -31.29 8.26
N GLN A 152 2.71 -30.24 8.10
CA GLN A 152 3.70 -30.14 7.03
C GLN A 152 5.08 -29.84 7.62
N TRP A 153 6.10 -30.48 7.06
CA TRP A 153 7.50 -30.24 7.40
C TRP A 153 8.09 -29.07 6.60
N PHE A 154 8.75 -28.18 7.30
CA PHE A 154 9.52 -27.09 6.74
C PHE A 154 10.96 -27.13 7.26
N ASN A 155 11.89 -26.75 6.42
CA ASN A 155 13.26 -26.45 6.83
C ASN A 155 13.29 -25.00 7.33
N LEU A 156 13.82 -24.76 8.53
CA LEU A 156 13.88 -23.41 9.11
C LEU A 156 14.70 -22.44 8.27
N ASP A 157 15.72 -22.90 7.55
CA ASP A 157 16.52 -22.04 6.65
C ASP A 157 15.75 -21.61 5.38
N SER A 158 14.57 -22.19 5.13
CA SER A 158 13.78 -21.94 3.90
C SER A 158 12.51 -21.15 4.14
N VAL A 159 12.25 -20.73 5.37
CA VAL A 159 11.05 -19.93 5.73
C VAL A 159 11.41 -18.46 5.92
N ILE A 160 10.41 -17.58 6.05
CA ILE A 160 10.63 -16.16 6.32
C ILE A 160 11.40 -15.93 7.62
N GLU A 161 12.18 -14.86 7.69
CA GLU A 161 13.06 -14.56 8.82
C GLU A 161 12.32 -14.53 10.16
N GLY A 162 11.09 -14.00 10.17
CA GLY A 162 10.25 -14.00 11.37
C GLY A 162 9.97 -15.40 11.94
N TRP A 163 9.84 -16.41 11.09
CA TRP A 163 9.71 -17.80 11.55
C TRP A 163 11.04 -18.38 12.05
N GLN A 164 12.14 -18.04 11.40
CA GLN A 164 13.49 -18.45 11.83
C GLN A 164 13.82 -17.94 13.23
N VAL A 165 13.35 -16.75 13.59
CA VAL A 165 13.53 -16.16 14.93
C VAL A 165 12.56 -16.75 15.96
N ALA A 166 11.30 -16.92 15.60
CA ALA A 166 10.24 -17.30 16.54
C ALA A 166 10.16 -18.80 16.83
N LEU A 167 10.21 -19.66 15.80
CA LEU A 167 9.98 -21.11 15.96
C LEU A 167 11.01 -21.82 16.85
N PRO A 168 12.32 -21.46 16.86
CA PRO A 168 13.27 -22.03 17.80
C PRO A 168 12.96 -21.76 19.28
N GLN A 169 12.08 -20.81 19.57
CA GLN A 169 11.64 -20.51 20.94
C GLN A 169 10.39 -21.30 21.36
N MET A 170 9.65 -21.87 20.39
CA MET A 170 8.45 -22.68 20.63
C MET A 170 8.82 -24.09 21.12
N ALA A 171 8.10 -24.58 22.13
CA ALA A 171 8.14 -26.00 22.48
C ALA A 171 7.14 -26.79 21.63
N THR A 172 7.46 -28.03 21.26
CA THR A 172 6.51 -28.91 20.56
C THR A 172 5.23 -29.08 21.39
N GLY A 173 4.09 -29.01 20.74
CA GLY A 173 2.76 -28.99 21.35
C GLY A 173 2.26 -27.58 21.67
N SER A 174 3.06 -26.52 21.43
CA SER A 174 2.61 -25.15 21.61
C SER A 174 1.88 -24.60 20.38
N LYS A 175 0.98 -23.65 20.61
CA LYS A 175 0.32 -22.84 19.60
C LYS A 175 0.54 -21.37 19.90
N TRP A 176 1.13 -20.66 18.97
CA TRP A 176 1.41 -19.24 19.10
C TRP A 176 0.71 -18.43 18.01
N ARG A 177 0.35 -17.20 18.37
CA ARG A 177 0.03 -16.16 17.42
C ARG A 177 1.24 -15.25 17.29
N LEU A 178 1.77 -15.15 16.08
CA LEU A 178 2.90 -14.29 15.73
C LEU A 178 2.40 -13.10 14.93
N VAL A 179 2.93 -11.91 15.22
CA VAL A 179 2.79 -10.74 14.35
C VAL A 179 4.20 -10.35 13.92
N ILE A 180 4.45 -10.47 12.64
CA ILE A 180 5.78 -10.35 12.04
C ILE A 180 5.82 -9.05 11.25
N PRO A 181 6.73 -8.09 11.58
CA PRO A 181 6.90 -6.89 10.78
C PRO A 181 7.34 -7.23 9.36
N SER A 182 7.00 -6.40 8.40
CA SER A 182 7.29 -6.66 6.98
C SER A 182 8.77 -6.92 6.71
N ALA A 183 9.66 -6.23 7.40
CA ALA A 183 11.12 -6.40 7.27
C ALA A 183 11.59 -7.83 7.60
N GLN A 184 10.83 -8.59 8.38
CA GLN A 184 11.10 -9.99 8.74
C GLN A 184 10.24 -10.98 7.93
N ALA A 185 9.56 -10.49 6.88
CA ALA A 185 8.70 -11.24 5.98
C ALA A 185 9.06 -10.94 4.51
N TYR A 186 8.27 -10.13 3.81
CA TYR A 186 8.45 -9.84 2.39
C TYR A 186 8.88 -8.40 2.08
N GLY A 187 9.09 -7.57 3.09
CA GLY A 187 9.71 -6.24 2.99
C GLY A 187 9.02 -5.27 2.03
N ALA A 188 9.87 -4.53 1.31
CA ALA A 188 9.44 -3.54 0.32
C ALA A 188 8.88 -4.16 -0.97
N ASP A 189 9.18 -5.43 -1.25
CA ASP A 189 8.78 -6.08 -2.49
C ASP A 189 7.36 -6.68 -2.38
N GLY A 190 6.92 -7.04 -1.16
CA GLY A 190 5.71 -7.82 -0.99
C GLY A 190 5.82 -9.23 -1.57
N ALA A 191 4.70 -9.90 -1.84
CA ALA A 191 4.69 -11.21 -2.48
C ALA A 191 3.44 -11.42 -3.34
N GLY A 192 3.66 -11.63 -4.63
CA GLY A 192 2.59 -11.81 -5.62
C GLY A 192 1.55 -10.68 -5.56
N ASP A 193 0.30 -11.02 -5.89
CA ASP A 193 -0.81 -10.05 -5.87
C ASP A 193 -1.49 -9.93 -4.49
N LEU A 194 -1.10 -10.77 -3.53
CA LEU A 194 -1.78 -10.88 -2.24
C LEU A 194 -1.12 -10.07 -1.13
N ILE A 195 0.21 -10.00 -1.10
CA ILE A 195 0.95 -9.32 -0.04
C ILE A 195 1.59 -8.06 -0.60
N ALA A 196 0.97 -6.93 -0.32
CA ALA A 196 1.47 -5.62 -0.74
C ALA A 196 2.82 -5.29 -0.05
N PRO A 197 3.63 -4.37 -0.62
CA PRO A 197 4.81 -3.84 0.04
C PRO A 197 4.55 -3.37 1.48
N TYR A 198 5.53 -3.58 2.35
CA TYR A 198 5.50 -3.15 3.75
C TYR A 198 4.31 -3.70 4.56
N THR A 199 3.79 -4.88 4.19
CA THR A 199 2.66 -5.51 4.88
C THR A 199 3.17 -6.40 6.01
N PRO A 200 2.84 -6.14 7.28
CA PRO A 200 3.10 -7.05 8.39
C PRO A 200 2.19 -8.27 8.30
N LEU A 201 2.65 -9.41 8.78
CA LEU A 201 1.92 -10.66 8.69
C LEU A 201 1.50 -11.18 10.06
N VAL A 202 0.35 -11.81 10.12
CA VAL A 202 -0.18 -12.45 11.32
C VAL A 202 -0.28 -13.95 11.07
N PHE A 203 0.39 -14.75 11.90
CA PHE A 203 0.31 -16.21 11.83
C PHE A 203 -0.24 -16.79 13.12
N GLU A 204 -1.09 -17.77 12.99
CA GLU A 204 -1.35 -18.74 14.05
C GLU A 204 -0.63 -20.03 13.69
N ILE A 205 0.32 -20.46 14.53
CA ILE A 205 1.20 -21.61 14.25
C ILE A 205 1.10 -22.57 15.42
N GLU A 206 0.87 -23.84 15.09
CA GLU A 206 0.95 -24.96 16.03
C GLU A 206 2.18 -25.80 15.67
N LEU A 207 3.13 -25.93 16.60
CA LEU A 207 4.33 -26.74 16.43
C LEU A 207 4.08 -28.16 16.87
N LEU A 208 4.09 -29.11 15.93
CA LEU A 208 3.73 -30.50 16.13
C LEU A 208 4.93 -31.43 16.27
N GLY A 209 6.05 -31.07 15.62
CA GLY A 209 7.24 -31.92 15.65
C GLY A 209 8.50 -31.13 15.27
N VAL A 210 9.66 -31.65 15.66
CA VAL A 210 10.97 -31.14 15.35
C VAL A 210 11.88 -32.29 14.89
N ALA A 211 12.78 -32.00 13.97
CA ALA A 211 13.84 -32.89 13.51
C ALA A 211 15.13 -32.10 13.26
N ASP A 212 16.25 -32.74 13.41
CA ASP A 212 17.59 -32.20 13.13
C ASP A 212 17.91 -32.22 11.61
#